data_aaa7a596e302c9e9cdc17d9309130333
#
_entry.id   aaa7a596e302c9e9cdc17d9309130333
#
_cell.length_a   1.000
_cell.length_b   1.000
_cell.length_c   1.000
_cell.angle_alpha   90.00
_cell.angle_beta   90.00
_cell.angle_gamma   90.00
#
_symmetry.space_group_name_H-M   'P 1'
#
loop_
_entity.id
_entity.type
_entity.pdbx_description
1 polymer ?
#
loop_
_entity_poly.entity_id
_entity_poly.type
_entity_poly.pdbx_seq_one_letter_code
_entity_poly.pdbx_strand_id
1 'polypeptide(L)'
;MKYSGFSQPLDRFAVGLAACSARRASLRWAVVIGLFSLLLPAAAPLAMAGRFPSSGWVATWTASPQASEPGLIPDLNNQTVRLIVHTTIGGNQLRIRLSNAYGTQPLLIGDAHVAVSASPFIPTIVPGTDQALTFGGQSAITIPVGAVILSDPVNFSVTPLTDLAVSLYLPNDTPNATLTEHYYSLQVFYISPTGDYAGSNAFPDTLPFYSWCLLSSVEVTPAWPTSTVVALGDSITDGVGSTQTLNDRWPDLLAARLYNRFNFFAPSVVNQGIIGNRLLNDITGQNALARFDRDVLSQAGVRCVIIQEGLNDVATAVVIPNEAVTASQIIWALTQLIQRGHDQGLTVIGVTLGPFAGSFFYSAAGETERQAVNQFIRTGHLYDSVLDFDQVLRDPSNPTQLLPAYDSGDHVHPNDAGYQAIADSIDLTKFLFFGLPR
;
A
#
# COMPACT_ATOMS: atom_id res chain seq x y z
N MET A 1 46.67 -5.01 -23.01
CA MET A 1 47.04 -6.43 -22.85
C MET A 1 45.99 -7.27 -23.58
N LYS A 2 46.43 -8.01 -24.56
CA LYS A 2 45.63 -8.93 -25.43
C LYS A 2 45.38 -10.25 -24.69
N TYR A 3 44.22 -10.84 -24.85
CA TYR A 3 43.93 -12.28 -24.96
C TYR A 3 42.59 -12.39 -25.71
N SER A 4 42.54 -12.75 -26.99
CA SER A 4 42.42 -14.02 -27.72
C SER A 4 41.67 -15.10 -26.93
N GLY A 5 40.52 -15.62 -27.24
CA GLY A 5 39.99 -16.15 -28.50
C GLY A 5 39.89 -17.67 -28.34
N PHE A 6 38.67 -18.23 -28.32
CA PHE A 6 38.46 -19.63 -28.70
C PHE A 6 37.06 -19.75 -29.35
N SER A 7 37.14 -20.23 -30.57
CA SER A 7 36.01 -20.56 -31.46
C SER A 7 35.86 -22.07 -31.58
N GLN A 8 34.60 -22.53 -31.57
CA GLN A 8 34.02 -23.63 -32.36
C GLN A 8 34.19 -25.11 -31.86
N PRO A 9 33.45 -26.10 -32.38
CA PRO A 9 32.29 -26.05 -33.29
C PRO A 9 31.06 -26.91 -32.91
N LEU A 10 30.03 -26.76 -33.74
CA LEU A 10 28.82 -27.57 -33.93
C LEU A 10 29.11 -29.07 -34.19
N ASP A 11 28.30 -29.97 -33.66
CA ASP A 11 28.00 -31.22 -34.34
C ASP A 11 26.53 -31.65 -34.19
N ARG A 12 26.03 -32.06 -35.32
CA ARG A 12 24.69 -32.53 -35.66
C ARG A 12 24.43 -33.90 -35.07
N PHE A 13 23.23 -34.19 -34.65
CA PHE A 13 22.64 -35.52 -34.86
C PHE A 13 21.17 -35.39 -35.28
N ALA A 14 20.94 -35.92 -36.45
CA ALA A 14 19.64 -36.11 -37.07
C ALA A 14 19.26 -37.62 -37.01
N VAL A 15 17.96 -37.83 -37.14
CA VAL A 15 17.28 -39.01 -37.70
C VAL A 15 16.85 -40.12 -36.75
N GLY A 16 15.55 -40.42 -36.83
CA GLY A 16 14.93 -41.62 -36.33
C GLY A 16 13.40 -41.60 -36.50
N LEU A 17 12.92 -41.57 -37.75
CA LEU A 17 11.56 -41.95 -38.13
C LEU A 17 11.40 -43.48 -38.03
N ALA A 18 10.39 -43.95 -37.30
CA ALA A 18 9.88 -45.31 -37.49
C ALA A 18 8.37 -45.28 -37.52
N ALA A 19 7.85 -45.53 -38.70
CA ALA A 19 6.45 -45.82 -38.97
C ALA A 19 6.17 -47.32 -38.67
N CYS A 20 5.04 -47.62 -38.07
CA CYS A 20 4.47 -48.98 -38.12
C CYS A 20 2.93 -48.95 -38.17
N SER A 21 2.50 -49.17 -39.31
CA SER A 21 1.38 -49.90 -39.96
C SER A 21 0.14 -50.26 -39.12
N ALA A 22 -0.97 -49.97 -39.80
CA ALA A 22 -2.34 -50.34 -39.53
C ALA A 22 -2.59 -51.87 -39.56
N ARG A 23 -3.47 -52.34 -38.71
CA ARG A 23 -4.30 -53.51 -38.98
C ARG A 23 -5.79 -53.22 -38.74
N ARG A 24 -6.52 -53.40 -39.83
CA ARG A 24 -8.01 -53.48 -39.83
C ARG A 24 -8.46 -54.84 -39.30
N ALA A 25 -9.49 -54.92 -38.53
CA ALA A 25 -10.32 -56.06 -38.40
C ALA A 25 -11.78 -55.63 -38.21
N SER A 26 -12.59 -56.27 -39.00
CA SER A 26 -13.99 -56.00 -39.34
C SER A 26 -15.01 -56.54 -38.34
N LEU A 27 -16.10 -55.83 -38.16
CA LEU A 27 -17.51 -56.20 -38.25
C LEU A 27 -18.05 -57.33 -37.35
N ARG A 28 -19.03 -56.98 -36.47
CA ARG A 28 -20.32 -57.68 -36.37
C ARG A 28 -21.37 -56.82 -35.65
N TRP A 29 -22.52 -56.68 -36.29
CA TRP A 29 -23.72 -56.03 -35.83
C TRP A 29 -24.44 -56.88 -34.75
N ALA A 30 -24.87 -56.24 -33.68
CA ALA A 30 -25.99 -56.74 -32.87
C ALA A 30 -26.89 -55.52 -32.50
N VAL A 31 -28.08 -55.57 -33.09
CA VAL A 31 -29.20 -54.62 -32.74
C VAL A 31 -29.81 -55.12 -31.45
N VAL A 32 -29.86 -54.24 -30.43
CA VAL A 32 -30.77 -54.40 -29.28
C VAL A 32 -31.50 -53.07 -29.09
N ILE A 33 -32.77 -53.13 -29.31
CA ILE A 33 -33.76 -52.06 -29.00
C ILE A 33 -33.95 -52.07 -27.48
N GLY A 34 -33.76 -50.94 -26.84
CA GLY A 34 -34.02 -50.79 -25.41
C GLY A 34 -34.22 -49.33 -25.02
N LEU A 35 -35.46 -48.94 -24.85
CA LEU A 35 -36.05 -47.84 -24.06
C LEU A 35 -35.23 -46.53 -23.89
N PHE A 36 -35.75 -45.51 -24.56
CA PHE A 36 -35.45 -44.11 -24.25
C PHE A 36 -35.97 -43.75 -22.86
N SER A 37 -35.10 -43.69 -21.87
CA SER A 37 -35.33 -42.92 -20.66
C SER A 37 -34.68 -41.56 -20.86
N LEU A 38 -35.46 -40.51 -20.99
CA LEU A 38 -35.00 -39.12 -20.96
C LEU A 38 -34.37 -38.83 -19.59
N LEU A 39 -33.07 -38.95 -19.49
CA LEU A 39 -32.29 -38.32 -18.45
C LEU A 39 -31.87 -36.93 -18.97
N LEU A 40 -32.61 -35.91 -18.54
CA LEU A 40 -32.12 -34.54 -18.55
C LEU A 40 -30.77 -34.53 -17.82
N PRO A 41 -29.67 -34.01 -18.41
CA PRO A 41 -28.48 -33.75 -17.64
C PRO A 41 -28.82 -32.68 -16.60
N ALA A 42 -28.82 -33.05 -15.32
CA ALA A 42 -28.75 -32.07 -14.25
C ALA A 42 -27.55 -31.20 -14.53
N ALA A 43 -27.81 -29.93 -14.85
CA ALA A 43 -26.78 -28.92 -14.90
C ALA A 43 -26.09 -28.89 -13.52
N ALA A 44 -24.91 -29.51 -13.43
CA ALA A 44 -24.05 -29.32 -12.29
C ALA A 44 -23.84 -27.82 -12.15
N PRO A 45 -24.06 -27.22 -10.99
CA PRO A 45 -23.70 -25.83 -10.80
C PRO A 45 -22.20 -25.75 -11.08
N LEU A 46 -21.83 -24.88 -12.02
CA LEU A 46 -20.44 -24.45 -12.19
C LEU A 46 -19.97 -23.98 -10.81
N ALA A 47 -19.27 -24.85 -10.09
CA ALA A 47 -18.55 -24.47 -8.92
C ALA A 47 -17.55 -23.41 -9.39
N MET A 48 -17.84 -22.15 -9.13
CA MET A 48 -16.86 -21.08 -9.24
C MET A 48 -15.72 -21.44 -8.30
N ALA A 49 -14.70 -22.08 -8.86
CA ALA A 49 -13.41 -22.24 -8.22
C ALA A 49 -12.81 -20.86 -8.08
N GLY A 50 -12.69 -20.38 -6.87
CA GLY A 50 -12.11 -19.06 -6.56
C GLY A 50 -12.42 -18.60 -5.16
N ARG A 51 -12.73 -19.50 -4.22
CA ARG A 51 -12.60 -19.17 -2.80
C ARG A 51 -11.13 -19.25 -2.44
N PHE A 52 -10.40 -18.13 -2.58
CA PHE A 52 -9.33 -17.90 -1.62
C PHE A 52 -10.02 -17.85 -0.26
N PRO A 53 -9.62 -18.68 0.73
CA PRO A 53 -10.09 -18.47 2.07
C PRO A 53 -9.64 -17.06 2.46
N SER A 54 -10.57 -16.12 2.56
CA SER A 54 -10.27 -14.85 3.19
C SER A 54 -9.78 -15.25 4.57
N SER A 55 -8.54 -14.87 4.91
CA SER A 55 -7.96 -15.15 6.25
C SER A 55 -8.77 -14.50 7.37
N GLY A 56 -9.81 -13.77 7.03
CA GLY A 56 -10.57 -12.92 7.95
C GLY A 56 -9.82 -11.65 8.35
N TRP A 57 -8.55 -11.53 7.96
CA TRP A 57 -7.71 -10.38 8.26
C TRP A 57 -7.87 -9.28 7.22
N VAL A 58 -7.95 -8.05 7.70
CA VAL A 58 -8.08 -6.82 6.92
C VAL A 58 -7.09 -5.80 7.48
N ALA A 59 -6.34 -5.14 6.62
CA ALA A 59 -5.45 -4.08 7.07
C ALA A 59 -6.28 -2.87 7.50
N THR A 60 -6.01 -2.32 8.69
CA THR A 60 -6.69 -1.13 9.20
C THR A 60 -5.78 0.10 9.21
N TRP A 61 -4.48 -0.11 9.13
CA TRP A 61 -3.45 0.92 8.95
C TRP A 61 -2.24 0.32 8.25
N THR A 62 -1.59 1.12 7.38
CA THR A 62 -0.34 0.72 6.71
C THR A 62 0.59 1.91 6.47
N ALA A 63 1.86 1.62 6.25
CA ALA A 63 2.86 2.54 5.72
C ALA A 63 3.78 1.81 4.74
N SER A 64 4.17 2.47 3.65
CA SER A 64 5.11 1.93 2.66
C SER A 64 6.52 1.89 3.21
N PRO A 65 7.19 0.73 3.28
CA PRO A 65 8.58 0.65 3.72
C PRO A 65 9.54 1.31 2.74
N GLN A 66 10.50 2.05 3.29
CA GLN A 66 11.59 2.72 2.57
C GLN A 66 12.93 2.40 3.25
N ALA A 67 14.04 2.64 2.53
CA ALA A 67 15.35 2.68 3.14
C ALA A 67 15.43 3.90 4.07
N SER A 68 16.21 3.79 5.13
CA SER A 68 16.41 4.89 6.06
C SER A 68 17.12 6.08 5.39
N GLU A 69 16.68 7.28 5.78
CA GLU A 69 17.31 8.53 5.38
C GLU A 69 18.20 9.06 6.54
N PRO A 70 19.44 9.40 6.28
CA PRO A 70 20.37 9.83 7.34
C PRO A 70 19.85 11.03 8.14
N GLY A 71 19.80 10.87 9.47
CA GLY A 71 19.48 11.96 10.40
C GLY A 71 17.99 12.22 10.65
N LEU A 72 17.08 11.44 10.08
CA LEU A 72 15.64 11.55 10.37
C LEU A 72 15.26 10.88 11.67
N ILE A 73 15.83 9.72 11.94
CA ILE A 73 15.71 8.99 13.20
C ILE A 73 17.12 8.89 13.81
N PRO A 74 17.31 9.12 15.11
CA PRO A 74 18.63 8.88 15.74
C PRO A 74 18.96 7.38 15.76
N ASP A 75 20.23 7.06 15.94
CA ASP A 75 20.66 5.71 16.26
C ASP A 75 19.97 5.25 17.55
N LEU A 76 19.41 4.05 17.53
CA LEU A 76 18.71 3.46 18.68
C LEU A 76 19.63 2.49 19.39
N ASN A 77 19.70 2.58 20.72
CA ASN A 77 20.51 1.67 21.52
C ASN A 77 19.82 1.39 22.86
N ASN A 78 19.37 0.15 23.05
CA ASN A 78 18.63 -0.24 24.24
C ASN A 78 17.47 0.72 24.55
N GLN A 79 16.60 0.96 23.55
CA GLN A 79 15.49 1.92 23.63
C GLN A 79 14.21 1.32 23.08
N THR A 80 13.09 1.90 23.48
CA THR A 80 11.78 1.57 22.96
C THR A 80 11.28 2.69 22.04
N VAL A 81 10.75 2.32 20.87
CA VAL A 81 10.02 3.24 20.00
C VAL A 81 8.51 3.00 20.20
N ARG A 82 7.73 4.08 20.25
CA ARG A 82 6.27 4.03 20.31
C ARG A 82 5.68 4.79 19.14
N LEU A 83 5.07 4.04 18.21
CA LEU A 83 4.45 4.57 17.00
C LEU A 83 2.96 4.78 17.26
N ILE A 84 2.46 5.97 16.92
CA ILE A 84 1.03 6.26 16.97
C ILE A 84 0.46 6.06 15.58
N VAL A 85 -0.59 5.25 15.47
CA VAL A 85 -1.21 4.86 14.20
C VAL A 85 -2.72 5.02 14.29
N HIS A 86 -3.33 5.60 13.24
CA HIS A 86 -4.78 5.84 13.18
C HIS A 86 -5.49 4.73 12.43
N THR A 87 -6.34 3.96 13.11
CA THR A 87 -7.07 2.84 12.51
C THR A 87 -8.27 3.32 11.71
N THR A 88 -8.56 2.68 10.57
CA THR A 88 -9.70 3.04 9.72
C THR A 88 -10.94 2.21 10.02
N ILE A 89 -10.77 0.94 10.37
CA ILE A 89 -11.85 0.04 10.81
C ILE A 89 -11.47 -0.68 12.09
N GLY A 90 -12.46 -1.22 12.77
CA GLY A 90 -12.27 -1.98 14.00
C GLY A 90 -12.28 -3.49 13.80
N GLY A 91 -11.98 -4.22 14.88
CA GLY A 91 -11.99 -5.68 14.91
C GLY A 91 -11.82 -6.22 16.32
N ASN A 92 -11.95 -7.56 16.44
CA ASN A 92 -11.88 -8.23 17.76
C ASN A 92 -10.51 -8.88 18.05
N GLN A 93 -9.71 -9.06 16.99
CA GLN A 93 -8.32 -9.50 17.10
C GLN A 93 -7.46 -8.53 16.30
N LEU A 94 -6.21 -8.42 16.73
CA LEU A 94 -5.20 -7.59 16.10
C LEU A 94 -3.92 -8.41 15.92
N ARG A 95 -3.18 -8.11 14.84
CA ARG A 95 -1.77 -8.48 14.67
C ARG A 95 -1.05 -7.32 13.95
N ILE A 96 0.25 -7.26 14.10
CA ILE A 96 1.09 -6.28 13.42
C ILE A 96 2.00 -6.95 12.39
N ARG A 97 2.42 -6.17 11.40
CA ARG A 97 3.43 -6.57 10.42
C ARG A 97 4.66 -5.70 10.60
N LEU A 98 5.80 -6.32 10.90
CA LEU A 98 7.09 -5.66 11.01
C LEU A 98 7.92 -5.94 9.77
N SER A 99 8.68 -4.93 9.33
CA SER A 99 9.47 -4.98 8.10
C SER A 99 10.94 -4.65 8.37
N ASN A 100 11.84 -5.52 7.93
CA ASN A 100 13.27 -5.27 7.79
C ASN A 100 13.67 -5.31 6.30
N ALA A 101 12.72 -4.89 5.41
CA ALA A 101 12.86 -5.00 3.95
C ALA A 101 14.07 -4.25 3.41
N TYR A 102 14.43 -3.14 4.01
CA TYR A 102 15.59 -2.31 3.68
C TYR A 102 16.69 -2.36 4.73
N GLY A 103 16.48 -3.09 5.81
CA GLY A 103 17.50 -3.25 6.84
C GLY A 103 18.75 -3.93 6.30
N THR A 104 19.90 -3.48 6.75
CA THR A 104 21.21 -4.01 6.34
C THR A 104 21.79 -5.01 7.34
N GLN A 105 21.12 -5.18 8.49
CA GLN A 105 21.48 -6.13 9.56
C GLN A 105 20.25 -6.89 10.06
N PRO A 106 20.40 -8.12 10.61
CA PRO A 106 19.34 -8.77 11.34
C PRO A 106 18.87 -7.88 12.50
N LEU A 107 17.57 -7.67 12.63
CA LEU A 107 16.97 -6.77 13.62
C LEU A 107 16.36 -7.56 14.76
N LEU A 108 16.83 -7.37 15.98
CA LEU A 108 16.26 -7.94 17.18
C LEU A 108 15.19 -7.00 17.77
N ILE A 109 13.96 -7.48 17.85
CA ILE A 109 12.89 -6.90 18.67
C ILE A 109 12.87 -7.71 19.97
N GLY A 110 13.15 -7.06 21.09
CA GLY A 110 13.22 -7.70 22.42
C GLY A 110 11.86 -7.83 23.09
N ASP A 111 10.98 -6.86 22.84
CA ASP A 111 9.59 -6.87 23.31
C ASP A 111 8.72 -6.01 22.39
N ALA A 112 7.43 -6.33 22.31
CA ALA A 112 6.47 -5.60 21.48
C ALA A 112 5.09 -5.57 22.16
N HIS A 113 4.46 -4.38 22.17
CA HIS A 113 3.16 -4.16 22.78
C HIS A 113 2.24 -3.34 21.87
N VAL A 114 0.93 -3.47 22.08
CA VAL A 114 -0.10 -2.62 21.49
C VAL A 114 -1.04 -2.14 22.59
N ALA A 115 -1.47 -0.89 22.49
CA ALA A 115 -2.42 -0.28 23.40
C ALA A 115 -3.28 0.76 22.68
N VAL A 116 -4.36 1.23 23.29
CA VAL A 116 -5.08 2.42 22.87
C VAL A 116 -4.25 3.65 23.24
N SER A 117 -3.97 4.53 22.28
CA SER A 117 -3.29 5.80 22.55
C SER A 117 -4.21 6.73 23.35
N ALA A 118 -3.69 7.40 24.37
CA ALA A 118 -4.46 8.38 25.14
C ALA A 118 -4.64 9.68 24.35
N SER A 119 -3.71 9.97 23.43
CA SER A 119 -3.74 11.11 22.51
C SER A 119 -2.67 10.92 21.43
N PRO A 120 -2.91 11.34 20.20
CA PRO A 120 -1.88 11.27 19.16
C PRO A 120 -0.68 12.20 19.41
N PHE A 121 -0.78 13.14 20.36
CA PHE A 121 0.25 14.15 20.63
C PHE A 121 1.18 13.82 21.80
N ILE A 122 0.98 12.68 22.48
CA ILE A 122 1.79 12.27 23.64
C ILE A 122 2.04 10.76 23.64
N PRO A 123 3.17 10.30 24.21
CA PRO A 123 3.51 8.87 24.26
C PRO A 123 2.78 8.11 25.37
N THR A 124 1.59 8.53 25.74
CA THR A 124 0.80 7.94 26.83
C THR A 124 -0.28 7.02 26.27
N ILE A 125 -0.43 5.85 26.87
CA ILE A 125 -1.50 4.90 26.54
C ILE A 125 -2.65 5.01 27.55
N VAL A 126 -3.84 4.57 27.13
CA VAL A 126 -4.99 4.43 28.04
C VAL A 126 -4.70 3.29 29.02
N PRO A 127 -4.71 3.54 30.36
CA PRO A 127 -4.41 2.51 31.36
C PRO A 127 -5.32 1.27 31.24
N GLY A 128 -4.71 0.09 31.31
CA GLY A 128 -5.42 -1.18 31.23
C GLY A 128 -5.73 -1.66 29.82
N THR A 129 -5.28 -0.96 28.78
CA THR A 129 -5.43 -1.39 27.39
C THR A 129 -4.18 -2.05 26.81
N ASP A 130 -3.08 -2.06 27.53
CA ASP A 130 -1.81 -2.64 27.11
C ASP A 130 -1.93 -4.15 26.90
N GLN A 131 -1.39 -4.62 25.78
CA GLN A 131 -1.30 -6.04 25.42
C GLN A 131 0.06 -6.35 24.81
N ALA A 132 0.76 -7.31 25.41
CA ALA A 132 1.98 -7.87 24.84
C ALA A 132 1.68 -8.63 23.54
N LEU A 133 2.56 -8.48 22.56
CA LEU A 133 2.54 -9.21 21.31
C LEU A 133 3.60 -10.31 21.34
N THR A 134 3.34 -11.41 20.63
CA THR A 134 4.28 -12.52 20.49
C THR A 134 4.53 -12.87 19.03
N PHE A 135 5.58 -13.65 18.81
CA PHE A 135 6.03 -14.13 17.50
C PHE A 135 6.35 -15.63 17.61
N GLY A 136 5.39 -16.47 17.19
CA GLY A 136 5.47 -17.91 17.42
C GLY A 136 5.48 -18.28 18.91
N GLY A 137 4.75 -17.53 19.74
CA GLY A 137 4.65 -17.67 21.18
C GLY A 137 5.83 -17.12 21.98
N GLN A 138 6.79 -16.44 21.32
CA GLN A 138 7.93 -15.78 21.98
C GLN A 138 7.73 -14.25 22.00
N SER A 139 8.15 -13.57 23.07
CA SER A 139 8.10 -12.11 23.16
C SER A 139 9.14 -11.42 22.24
N ALA A 140 10.27 -12.09 22.02
CA ALA A 140 11.35 -11.56 21.19
C ALA A 140 11.44 -12.27 19.83
N ILE A 141 11.90 -11.52 18.83
CA ILE A 141 12.14 -12.04 17.47
C ILE A 141 13.33 -11.35 16.81
N THR A 142 14.15 -12.11 16.08
CA THR A 142 15.14 -11.54 15.16
C THR A 142 14.61 -11.60 13.75
N ILE A 143 14.45 -10.42 13.11
CA ILE A 143 13.97 -10.29 11.75
C ILE A 143 15.17 -10.30 10.79
N PRO A 144 15.31 -11.29 9.90
CA PRO A 144 16.39 -11.31 8.91
C PRO A 144 16.37 -10.09 8.00
N VAL A 145 17.52 -9.75 7.40
CA VAL A 145 17.63 -8.72 6.36
C VAL A 145 16.67 -9.04 5.20
N GLY A 146 15.94 -8.04 4.73
CA GLY A 146 14.98 -8.16 3.63
C GLY A 146 13.65 -8.82 4.01
N ALA A 147 13.49 -9.29 5.26
CA ALA A 147 12.31 -10.03 5.68
C ALA A 147 11.19 -9.13 6.23
N VAL A 148 9.97 -9.66 6.11
CA VAL A 148 8.75 -9.14 6.74
C VAL A 148 8.17 -10.24 7.61
N ILE A 149 7.72 -9.92 8.82
CA ILE A 149 7.11 -10.86 9.75
C ILE A 149 5.76 -10.37 10.26
N LEU A 150 4.93 -11.30 10.70
CA LEU A 150 3.67 -11.02 11.40
C LEU A 150 3.83 -11.41 12.87
N SER A 151 3.22 -10.64 13.78
CA SER A 151 3.01 -11.11 15.16
C SER A 151 1.94 -12.19 15.19
N ASP A 152 1.91 -12.95 16.28
CA ASP A 152 0.77 -13.79 16.59
C ASP A 152 -0.48 -12.92 16.79
N PRO A 153 -1.68 -13.44 16.50
CA PRO A 153 -2.93 -12.75 16.80
C PRO A 153 -3.11 -12.56 18.30
N VAL A 154 -3.54 -11.36 18.69
CA VAL A 154 -3.94 -11.06 20.07
C VAL A 154 -5.42 -10.68 20.12
N ASN A 155 -6.13 -11.08 21.17
CA ASN A 155 -7.51 -10.64 21.42
C ASN A 155 -7.47 -9.18 21.90
N PHE A 156 -7.72 -8.27 20.98
CA PHE A 156 -7.66 -6.84 21.20
C PHE A 156 -8.82 -6.18 20.45
N SER A 157 -9.72 -5.53 21.17
CA SER A 157 -10.86 -4.84 20.58
C SER A 157 -10.43 -3.48 20.05
N VAL A 158 -10.35 -3.38 18.73
CA VAL A 158 -10.04 -2.12 18.02
C VAL A 158 -11.34 -1.40 17.72
N THR A 159 -11.44 -0.14 18.15
CA THR A 159 -12.50 0.77 17.73
C THR A 159 -12.11 1.41 16.40
N PRO A 160 -13.02 1.54 15.41
CA PRO A 160 -12.75 2.27 14.20
C PRO A 160 -12.38 3.73 14.46
N LEU A 161 -11.53 4.31 13.60
CA LEU A 161 -11.12 5.72 13.67
C LEU A 161 -10.53 6.09 15.04
N THR A 162 -9.66 5.21 15.57
CA THR A 162 -9.03 5.37 16.90
C THR A 162 -7.52 5.26 16.75
N ASP A 163 -6.80 6.01 17.58
CA ASP A 163 -5.35 5.94 17.61
C ASP A 163 -4.87 4.79 18.50
N LEU A 164 -3.99 3.97 17.97
CA LEU A 164 -3.27 2.94 18.69
C LEU A 164 -1.81 3.35 18.90
N ALA A 165 -1.23 2.88 19.98
CA ALA A 165 0.19 2.96 20.29
C ALA A 165 0.80 1.56 20.09
N VAL A 166 1.71 1.41 19.12
CA VAL A 166 2.52 0.20 18.94
C VAL A 166 3.92 0.49 19.48
N SER A 167 4.36 -0.27 20.47
CA SER A 167 5.65 -0.10 21.14
C SER A 167 6.56 -1.26 20.80
N LEU A 168 7.81 -0.96 20.40
CA LEU A 168 8.81 -1.96 20.03
C LEU A 168 10.11 -1.66 20.78
N TYR A 169 10.58 -2.61 21.57
CA TYR A 169 11.86 -2.51 22.28
C TYR A 169 13.01 -3.06 21.44
N LEU A 170 14.04 -2.25 21.24
CA LEU A 170 15.27 -2.60 20.54
C LEU A 170 16.42 -2.68 21.52
N PRO A 171 16.81 -3.89 21.97
CA PRO A 171 17.82 -4.04 23.04
C PRO A 171 19.26 -3.78 22.55
N ASN A 172 19.51 -3.93 21.24
CA ASN A 172 20.82 -3.82 20.67
C ASN A 172 21.08 -2.42 20.10
N ASP A 173 22.36 -2.09 19.90
CA ASP A 173 22.77 -0.97 19.09
C ASP A 173 22.23 -1.15 17.65
N THR A 174 21.39 -0.22 17.24
CA THR A 174 20.65 -0.28 15.97
C THR A 174 20.81 1.07 15.27
N PRO A 175 21.91 1.23 14.49
CA PRO A 175 22.16 2.46 13.75
C PRO A 175 21.01 2.76 12.78
N ASN A 176 20.61 4.02 12.66
CA ASN A 176 19.53 4.46 11.77
C ASN A 176 19.74 3.93 10.35
N ALA A 177 20.95 4.04 9.80
CA ALA A 177 21.27 3.58 8.45
C ALA A 177 21.02 2.07 8.19
N THR A 178 20.65 1.31 9.22
CA THR A 178 20.33 -0.13 9.12
C THR A 178 18.86 -0.42 9.23
N LEU A 179 18.01 0.61 9.38
CA LEU A 179 16.58 0.45 9.59
C LEU A 179 15.78 0.47 8.29
N THR A 180 14.59 -0.11 8.37
CA THR A 180 13.49 0.13 7.43
C THR A 180 12.59 1.18 8.05
N GLU A 181 12.27 2.23 7.30
CA GLU A 181 11.39 3.30 7.77
C GLU A 181 10.38 3.71 6.71
N HIS A 182 9.45 4.56 7.08
CA HIS A 182 8.64 5.40 6.22
C HIS A 182 8.85 6.83 6.71
N TYR A 183 9.67 7.58 6.00
CA TYR A 183 10.05 8.90 6.44
C TYR A 183 8.99 9.94 6.11
N TYR A 184 8.97 11.01 6.90
CA TYR A 184 8.04 12.13 6.76
C TYR A 184 6.56 11.72 6.86
N SER A 185 6.25 10.90 7.84
CA SER A 185 4.95 10.23 7.99
C SER A 185 3.76 11.16 8.32
N LEU A 186 3.99 12.45 8.57
CA LEU A 186 2.99 13.42 9.04
C LEU A 186 2.26 13.00 10.33
N GLN A 187 2.77 11.98 11.01
CA GLN A 187 2.31 11.46 12.27
C GLN A 187 3.53 11.24 13.17
N VAL A 188 3.33 11.30 14.47
CA VAL A 188 4.42 11.20 15.43
C VAL A 188 4.72 9.79 15.86
N PHE A 189 6.00 9.53 16.17
CA PHE A 189 6.41 8.47 17.05
C PHE A 189 7.35 9.01 18.13
N TYR A 190 7.59 8.23 19.16
CA TYR A 190 8.37 8.62 20.32
C TYR A 190 9.47 7.60 20.60
N ILE A 191 10.63 8.08 21.04
CA ILE A 191 11.75 7.24 21.46
C ILE A 191 11.90 7.39 22.99
N SER A 192 11.94 6.26 23.70
CA SER A 192 12.11 6.26 25.17
C SER A 192 13.55 6.62 25.58
N PRO A 193 13.81 6.96 26.85
CA PRO A 193 15.13 6.78 27.45
C PRO A 193 15.62 5.33 27.31
N THR A 194 16.90 5.12 27.66
CA THR A 194 17.49 3.77 27.65
C THR A 194 16.68 2.80 28.53
N GLY A 195 16.31 1.67 27.97
CA GLY A 195 15.55 0.61 28.63
C GLY A 195 14.32 0.15 27.87
N ASP A 196 13.69 -0.88 28.39
CA ASP A 196 12.43 -1.40 27.91
C ASP A 196 11.25 -0.66 28.56
N TYR A 197 10.49 0.03 27.72
CA TYR A 197 9.25 0.75 28.09
C TYR A 197 8.05 0.25 27.29
N ALA A 198 8.14 -0.91 26.61
CA ALA A 198 7.10 -1.37 25.70
C ALA A 198 5.72 -1.42 26.37
N GLY A 199 5.61 -2.01 27.56
CA GLY A 199 4.38 -2.07 28.35
C GLY A 199 4.14 -0.87 29.28
N SER A 200 4.96 0.19 29.22
CA SER A 200 4.82 1.34 30.13
C SER A 200 3.68 2.27 29.72
N ASN A 201 2.92 2.76 30.70
CA ASN A 201 1.82 3.70 30.42
C ASN A 201 2.25 4.99 29.75
N ALA A 202 3.47 5.48 30.02
CA ALA A 202 4.02 6.69 29.42
C ALA A 202 5.54 6.56 29.28
N PHE A 203 6.10 7.30 28.33
CA PHE A 203 7.53 7.49 28.21
C PHE A 203 7.92 8.79 28.92
N PRO A 204 8.89 8.79 29.83
CA PRO A 204 9.44 10.02 30.38
C PRO A 204 10.36 10.70 29.33
N ASP A 205 10.43 12.03 29.37
CA ASP A 205 11.43 12.86 28.70
C ASP A 205 11.69 12.50 27.21
N THR A 206 10.63 12.41 26.39
CA THR A 206 10.76 12.08 24.99
C THR A 206 10.54 13.27 24.07
N LEU A 207 11.14 13.23 22.87
CA LEU A 207 10.86 14.14 21.77
C LEU A 207 10.04 13.43 20.68
N PRO A 208 9.11 14.12 20.00
CA PRO A 208 8.41 13.59 18.85
C PRO A 208 9.34 13.53 17.63
N PHE A 209 9.19 12.46 16.84
CA PHE A 209 9.79 12.30 15.52
C PHE A 209 8.68 12.08 14.50
N TYR A 210 8.89 12.48 13.25
CA TYR A 210 7.88 12.46 12.20
C TYR A 210 8.24 11.44 11.09
N SER A 211 8.49 10.21 11.51
CA SER A 211 8.71 9.06 10.64
C SER A 211 8.13 7.84 11.33
N TRP A 212 7.73 6.83 10.58
CA TRP A 212 7.48 5.51 11.17
C TRP A 212 8.66 4.60 10.89
N CYS A 213 9.02 3.76 11.83
CA CYS A 213 10.06 2.76 11.63
C CYS A 213 9.52 1.36 11.91
N LEU A 214 9.99 0.39 11.11
CA LEU A 214 9.79 -1.04 11.29
C LEU A 214 8.33 -1.53 11.14
N LEU A 215 7.34 -0.77 11.55
CA LEU A 215 5.92 -1.13 11.45
C LEU A 215 5.40 -0.82 10.04
N SER A 216 4.87 -1.83 9.34
CA SER A 216 4.35 -1.67 7.99
C SER A 216 2.84 -1.91 7.86
N SER A 217 2.21 -2.58 8.84
CA SER A 217 0.76 -2.76 8.87
C SER A 217 0.26 -3.08 10.26
N VAL A 218 -0.97 -2.64 10.55
CA VAL A 218 -1.82 -3.14 11.63
C VAL A 218 -3.03 -3.81 10.97
N GLU A 219 -3.28 -5.06 11.32
CA GLU A 219 -4.32 -5.89 10.73
C GLU A 219 -5.30 -6.33 11.82
N VAL A 220 -6.59 -6.37 11.46
CA VAL A 220 -7.68 -6.75 12.38
C VAL A 220 -8.58 -7.82 11.78
N THR A 221 -9.33 -8.53 12.64
CA THR A 221 -10.45 -9.38 12.24
C THR A 221 -11.74 -8.63 12.48
N PRO A 222 -12.36 -8.02 11.46
CA PRO A 222 -13.58 -7.24 11.63
C PRO A 222 -14.76 -8.15 12.00
N ALA A 223 -15.75 -7.60 12.72
CA ALA A 223 -16.95 -8.34 13.15
C ALA A 223 -17.84 -8.76 11.95
N TRP A 224 -17.76 -8.03 10.84
CA TRP A 224 -18.48 -8.31 9.60
C TRP A 224 -17.51 -8.42 8.43
N PRO A 225 -17.78 -9.27 7.45
CA PRO A 225 -16.94 -9.35 6.26
C PRO A 225 -16.77 -8.00 5.60
N THR A 226 -15.55 -7.56 5.44
CA THR A 226 -15.18 -6.35 4.72
C THR A 226 -13.83 -6.54 4.01
N SER A 227 -13.29 -5.50 3.42
CA SER A 227 -12.07 -5.56 2.64
C SER A 227 -11.22 -4.31 2.82
N THR A 228 -10.03 -4.33 2.20
CA THR A 228 -9.10 -3.21 2.19
C THR A 228 -9.12 -2.52 0.82
N VAL A 229 -9.21 -1.20 0.84
CA VAL A 229 -8.90 -0.28 -0.26
C VAL A 229 -7.50 0.27 0.00
N VAL A 230 -6.58 0.07 -0.91
CA VAL A 230 -5.21 0.60 -0.82
C VAL A 230 -5.11 1.89 -1.63
N ALA A 231 -4.72 2.99 -1.01
CA ALA A 231 -4.36 4.22 -1.69
C ALA A 231 -2.85 4.19 -2.00
N LEU A 232 -2.48 3.84 -3.22
CA LEU A 232 -1.11 3.89 -3.73
C LEU A 232 -0.86 5.25 -4.33
N GLY A 233 0.23 5.93 -3.91
CA GLY A 233 0.48 7.25 -4.44
C GLY A 233 1.79 7.89 -4.00
N ASP A 234 1.92 9.14 -4.37
CA ASP A 234 3.04 10.01 -4.04
C ASP A 234 2.77 10.85 -2.76
N SER A 235 3.41 12.02 -2.64
CA SER A 235 3.26 12.95 -1.52
C SER A 235 1.83 13.42 -1.29
N ILE A 236 0.99 13.50 -2.33
CA ILE A 236 -0.42 13.90 -2.19
C ILE A 236 -1.22 12.80 -1.51
N THR A 237 -0.91 11.54 -1.75
CA THR A 237 -1.51 10.41 -1.04
C THR A 237 -0.92 10.24 0.35
N ASP A 238 0.38 10.43 0.51
CA ASP A 238 1.06 10.43 1.81
C ASP A 238 0.53 11.54 2.74
N GLY A 239 0.16 12.70 2.15
CA GLY A 239 -0.57 13.76 2.82
C GLY A 239 0.22 15.04 3.08
N VAL A 240 1.31 15.27 2.34
CA VAL A 240 2.13 16.50 2.45
C VAL A 240 1.26 17.75 2.28
N GLY A 241 1.43 18.73 3.19
CA GLY A 241 0.62 19.93 3.25
C GLY A 241 -0.58 19.84 4.21
N SER A 242 -0.95 18.63 4.68
CA SER A 242 -1.94 18.48 5.75
C SER A 242 -1.36 18.79 7.13
N THR A 243 -2.22 19.12 8.08
CA THR A 243 -1.82 19.37 9.46
C THR A 243 -1.31 18.10 10.10
N GLN A 244 -0.06 18.15 10.59
CA GLN A 244 0.61 17.01 11.23
C GLN A 244 -0.23 16.47 12.41
N THR A 245 -0.29 15.14 12.50
CA THR A 245 -0.92 14.39 13.61
C THR A 245 -2.46 14.45 13.66
N LEU A 246 -3.11 15.20 12.76
CA LEU A 246 -4.58 15.29 12.74
C LEU A 246 -5.26 14.26 11.83
N ASN A 247 -4.48 13.51 11.03
CA ASN A 247 -5.00 12.52 10.08
C ASN A 247 -5.99 13.14 9.06
N ASP A 248 -5.67 14.37 8.57
CA ASP A 248 -6.46 15.12 7.58
C ASP A 248 -6.02 14.81 6.14
N ARG A 249 -5.33 13.70 5.90
CA ARG A 249 -4.96 13.20 4.58
C ARG A 249 -6.20 12.65 3.87
N TRP A 250 -6.29 12.78 2.55
CA TRP A 250 -7.49 12.33 1.83
C TRP A 250 -7.85 10.84 2.05
N PRO A 251 -6.90 9.88 2.24
CA PRO A 251 -7.28 8.50 2.55
C PRO A 251 -7.94 8.35 3.92
N ASP A 252 -7.49 9.09 4.94
CA ASP A 252 -8.09 9.07 6.28
C ASP A 252 -9.49 9.67 6.26
N LEU A 253 -9.65 10.81 5.57
CA LEU A 253 -10.94 11.47 5.41
C LEU A 253 -11.93 10.60 4.62
N LEU A 254 -11.45 9.88 3.58
CA LEU A 254 -12.26 8.90 2.85
C LEU A 254 -12.69 7.74 3.77
N ALA A 255 -11.77 7.21 4.58
CA ALA A 255 -12.07 6.16 5.54
C ALA A 255 -13.16 6.59 6.54
N ALA A 256 -13.03 7.79 7.10
CA ALA A 256 -14.02 8.37 8.01
C ALA A 256 -15.39 8.54 7.33
N ARG A 257 -15.44 9.03 6.08
CA ARG A 257 -16.69 9.16 5.31
C ARG A 257 -17.34 7.81 5.01
N LEU A 258 -16.53 6.81 4.63
CA LEU A 258 -17.02 5.44 4.39
C LEU A 258 -17.58 4.83 5.68
N TYR A 259 -16.84 4.96 6.80
CA TYR A 259 -17.31 4.46 8.08
C TYR A 259 -18.59 5.17 8.55
N ASN A 260 -18.67 6.48 8.45
CA ASN A 260 -19.86 7.26 8.80
C ASN A 260 -21.08 6.89 7.93
N ARG A 261 -20.86 6.47 6.66
CA ARG A 261 -21.94 6.11 5.73
C ARG A 261 -22.37 4.66 5.87
N PHE A 262 -21.44 3.72 6.04
CA PHE A 262 -21.69 2.27 5.97
C PHE A 262 -21.44 1.55 7.29
N ASN A 263 -20.91 2.25 8.30
CA ASN A 263 -20.61 1.72 9.61
C ASN A 263 -19.69 0.47 9.51
N PHE A 264 -20.00 -0.61 10.22
CA PHE A 264 -19.20 -1.85 10.22
C PHE A 264 -19.18 -2.62 8.89
N PHE A 265 -19.91 -2.17 7.88
CA PHE A 265 -19.78 -2.66 6.50
C PHE A 265 -18.80 -1.85 5.64
N ALA A 266 -18.25 -0.77 6.19
CA ALA A 266 -17.28 0.04 5.47
C ALA A 266 -16.02 -0.76 5.15
N PRO A 267 -15.46 -0.65 3.93
CA PRO A 267 -14.10 -1.12 3.69
C PRO A 267 -13.12 -0.25 4.46
N SER A 268 -11.97 -0.82 4.83
CA SER A 268 -10.84 -0.01 5.29
C SER A 268 -10.24 0.76 4.13
N VAL A 269 -9.64 1.91 4.42
CA VAL A 269 -8.77 2.64 3.48
C VAL A 269 -7.40 2.74 4.12
N VAL A 270 -6.37 2.24 3.45
CA VAL A 270 -5.00 2.26 3.96
C VAL A 270 -4.09 3.03 3.02
N ASN A 271 -3.16 3.77 3.59
CA ASN A 271 -2.27 4.68 2.88
C ASN A 271 -0.96 3.97 2.53
N GLN A 272 -0.59 4.01 1.24
CA GLN A 272 0.66 3.54 0.66
C GLN A 272 1.29 4.65 -0.21
N GLY A 273 1.09 5.90 0.20
CA GLY A 273 1.79 7.06 -0.34
C GLY A 273 3.27 7.05 0.05
N ILE A 274 4.10 7.67 -0.75
CA ILE A 274 5.50 7.99 -0.47
C ILE A 274 5.79 9.37 -1.04
N ILE A 275 6.28 10.29 -0.21
CA ILE A 275 6.68 11.62 -0.66
C ILE A 275 7.69 11.54 -1.82
N GLY A 276 7.46 12.27 -2.92
CA GLY A 276 8.37 12.29 -4.06
C GLY A 276 8.41 11.01 -4.90
N ASN A 277 7.54 10.03 -4.65
CA ASN A 277 7.52 8.77 -5.39
C ASN A 277 7.21 8.96 -6.86
N ARG A 278 7.77 8.08 -7.69
CA ARG A 278 7.60 8.05 -9.15
C ARG A 278 7.18 6.66 -9.62
N LEU A 279 6.63 6.60 -10.82
CA LEU A 279 6.25 5.35 -11.46
C LEU A 279 7.45 4.55 -11.98
N LEU A 280 8.44 5.26 -12.56
CA LEU A 280 9.46 4.67 -13.42
C LEU A 280 10.86 4.67 -12.82
N ASN A 281 11.19 5.61 -11.95
CA ASN A 281 12.54 5.77 -11.41
C ASN A 281 12.51 5.86 -9.88
N ASP A 282 13.50 5.27 -9.24
CA ASP A 282 13.71 5.44 -7.81
C ASP A 282 14.30 6.83 -7.53
N ILE A 283 13.85 7.47 -6.46
CA ILE A 283 14.50 8.62 -5.85
C ILE A 283 14.18 8.62 -4.37
N THR A 284 12.91 8.74 -4.02
CA THR A 284 12.40 8.62 -2.66
C THR A 284 11.61 7.33 -2.59
N GLY A 285 12.21 6.31 -2.01
CA GLY A 285 11.70 4.95 -2.07
C GLY A 285 11.79 4.32 -3.47
N GLN A 286 11.39 3.06 -3.57
CA GLN A 286 11.29 2.35 -4.85
C GLN A 286 10.15 2.92 -5.70
N ASN A 287 10.34 2.92 -7.02
CA ASN A 287 9.31 3.30 -7.96
C ASN A 287 8.04 2.43 -7.82
N ALA A 288 6.89 2.99 -8.20
CA ALA A 288 5.61 2.31 -7.98
C ALA A 288 5.49 0.97 -8.70
N LEU A 289 6.13 0.80 -9.88
CA LEU A 289 6.17 -0.50 -10.56
C LEU A 289 6.87 -1.57 -9.74
N ALA A 290 7.95 -1.22 -9.05
CA ALA A 290 8.74 -2.17 -8.25
C ALA A 290 8.05 -2.50 -6.91
N ARG A 291 7.42 -1.51 -6.25
CA ARG A 291 6.82 -1.68 -4.93
C ARG A 291 5.37 -2.21 -4.93
N PHE A 292 4.72 -2.31 -6.08
CA PHE A 292 3.28 -2.63 -6.19
C PHE A 292 2.89 -3.95 -5.51
N ASP A 293 3.68 -5.01 -5.68
CA ASP A 293 3.37 -6.31 -5.06
C ASP A 293 3.44 -6.24 -3.54
N ARG A 294 4.49 -5.58 -3.02
CA ARG A 294 4.70 -5.42 -1.59
C ARG A 294 3.65 -4.49 -0.97
N ASP A 295 3.39 -3.33 -1.60
CA ASP A 295 2.62 -2.25 -0.99
C ASP A 295 1.12 -2.36 -1.30
N VAL A 296 0.72 -3.10 -2.34
CA VAL A 296 -0.69 -3.29 -2.72
C VAL A 296 -1.12 -4.74 -2.60
N LEU A 297 -0.51 -5.64 -3.38
CA LEU A 297 -1.02 -7.01 -3.52
C LEU A 297 -0.87 -7.84 -2.25
N SER A 298 0.13 -7.55 -1.41
CA SER A 298 0.36 -8.26 -0.15
C SER A 298 -0.47 -7.74 1.02
N GLN A 299 -1.26 -6.67 0.85
CA GLN A 299 -2.05 -6.13 1.95
C GLN A 299 -3.22 -7.05 2.31
N ALA A 300 -3.41 -7.24 3.63
CA ALA A 300 -4.45 -8.12 4.13
C ALA A 300 -5.85 -7.64 3.70
N GLY A 301 -6.60 -8.52 3.03
CA GLY A 301 -7.97 -8.25 2.61
C GLY A 301 -8.12 -7.28 1.43
N VAL A 302 -7.04 -6.97 0.68
CA VAL A 302 -7.11 -6.03 -0.46
C VAL A 302 -8.11 -6.50 -1.53
N ARG A 303 -8.96 -5.57 -1.99
CA ARG A 303 -9.93 -5.75 -3.08
C ARG A 303 -9.95 -4.59 -4.06
N CYS A 304 -9.41 -3.45 -3.67
CA CYS A 304 -9.39 -2.26 -4.48
C CYS A 304 -8.05 -1.54 -4.30
N VAL A 305 -7.55 -0.96 -5.37
CA VAL A 305 -6.43 -0.02 -5.34
C VAL A 305 -6.84 1.28 -6.01
N ILE A 306 -6.56 2.40 -5.36
CA ILE A 306 -6.66 3.75 -5.92
C ILE A 306 -5.23 4.17 -6.25
N ILE A 307 -4.95 4.49 -7.51
CA ILE A 307 -3.61 4.84 -8.01
C ILE A 307 -3.54 6.34 -8.28
N GLN A 308 -2.78 7.07 -7.45
CA GLN A 308 -2.49 8.49 -7.59
C GLN A 308 -0.97 8.67 -7.74
N GLU A 309 -0.44 8.44 -8.94
CA GLU A 309 0.99 8.42 -9.26
C GLU A 309 1.28 9.02 -10.63
N GLY A 310 2.49 9.59 -10.79
CA GLY A 310 3.02 10.07 -12.05
C GLY A 310 3.29 11.57 -12.11
N LEU A 311 2.85 12.36 -11.12
CA LEU A 311 3.14 13.79 -11.10
C LEU A 311 4.64 14.06 -10.93
N ASN A 312 5.32 13.30 -10.07
CA ASN A 312 6.76 13.43 -9.86
C ASN A 312 7.58 12.95 -11.06
N ASP A 313 7.09 11.99 -11.85
CA ASP A 313 7.72 11.60 -13.11
C ASP A 313 7.79 12.80 -14.08
N VAL A 314 6.72 13.59 -14.15
CA VAL A 314 6.65 14.83 -14.95
C VAL A 314 7.51 15.94 -14.33
N ALA A 315 7.36 16.15 -13.01
CA ALA A 315 7.93 17.29 -12.29
C ALA A 315 9.46 17.20 -12.17
N THR A 316 10.00 16.00 -11.95
CA THR A 316 11.42 15.74 -11.75
C THR A 316 12.28 16.07 -12.97
N ALA A 317 11.71 16.11 -14.17
CA ALA A 317 12.42 16.52 -15.39
C ALA A 317 13.12 17.88 -15.29
N VAL A 318 12.64 18.79 -14.43
CA VAL A 318 13.25 20.11 -14.19
C VAL A 318 14.57 20.00 -13.41
N VAL A 319 14.66 19.07 -12.45
CA VAL A 319 15.83 18.94 -11.54
C VAL A 319 16.75 17.81 -11.95
N ILE A 320 16.25 16.78 -12.63
CA ILE A 320 17.01 15.64 -13.15
C ILE A 320 16.67 15.41 -14.62
N PRO A 321 17.14 16.29 -15.54
CA PRO A 321 16.74 16.25 -16.95
C PRO A 321 17.08 14.93 -17.69
N ASN A 322 18.11 14.22 -17.24
CA ASN A 322 18.50 12.92 -17.82
C ASN A 322 17.56 11.76 -17.40
N GLU A 323 16.65 12.00 -16.47
CA GLU A 323 15.58 11.07 -16.08
C GLU A 323 14.19 11.55 -16.53
N ALA A 324 14.14 12.55 -17.41
CA ALA A 324 12.88 13.03 -17.98
C ALA A 324 12.16 11.89 -18.73
N VAL A 325 10.87 11.77 -18.47
CA VAL A 325 10.01 10.76 -19.10
C VAL A 325 8.86 11.41 -19.83
N THR A 326 8.33 10.73 -20.84
CA THR A 326 7.19 11.17 -21.64
C THR A 326 5.87 10.68 -21.07
N ALA A 327 4.76 11.34 -21.41
CA ALA A 327 3.42 10.84 -21.08
C ALA A 327 3.20 9.40 -21.55
N SER A 328 3.72 9.01 -22.70
CA SER A 328 3.61 7.64 -23.21
C SER A 328 4.28 6.61 -22.29
N GLN A 329 5.42 6.94 -21.68
CA GLN A 329 6.10 6.06 -20.72
C GLN A 329 5.34 5.98 -19.40
N ILE A 330 4.81 7.10 -18.90
CA ILE A 330 3.94 7.15 -17.71
C ILE A 330 2.68 6.32 -17.93
N ILE A 331 2.00 6.50 -19.07
CA ILE A 331 0.79 5.76 -19.46
C ILE A 331 1.09 4.25 -19.53
N TRP A 332 2.24 3.87 -20.11
CA TRP A 332 2.66 2.48 -20.13
C TRP A 332 2.82 1.92 -18.71
N ALA A 333 3.48 2.64 -17.82
CA ALA A 333 3.66 2.22 -16.43
C ALA A 333 2.32 2.07 -15.69
N LEU A 334 1.42 3.04 -15.83
CA LEU A 334 0.06 2.95 -15.28
C LEU A 334 -0.69 1.74 -15.84
N THR A 335 -0.57 1.45 -17.14
CA THR A 335 -1.18 0.26 -17.76
C THR A 335 -0.66 -1.03 -17.16
N GLN A 336 0.65 -1.12 -16.82
CA GLN A 336 1.21 -2.28 -16.14
C GLN A 336 0.62 -2.48 -14.73
N LEU A 337 0.46 -1.41 -13.95
CA LEU A 337 -0.16 -1.47 -12.62
C LEU A 337 -1.63 -1.89 -12.70
N ILE A 338 -2.38 -1.35 -13.67
CA ILE A 338 -3.78 -1.71 -13.92
C ILE A 338 -3.88 -3.20 -14.23
N GLN A 339 -3.09 -3.70 -15.19
CA GLN A 339 -3.10 -5.10 -15.59
C GLN A 339 -2.78 -6.02 -14.40
N ARG A 340 -1.72 -5.71 -13.64
CA ARG A 340 -1.31 -6.50 -12.46
C ARG A 340 -2.40 -6.50 -11.38
N GLY A 341 -3.09 -5.37 -11.17
CA GLY A 341 -4.25 -5.29 -10.28
C GLY A 341 -5.39 -6.18 -10.74
N HIS A 342 -5.77 -6.09 -12.01
CA HIS A 342 -6.83 -6.91 -12.60
C HIS A 342 -6.50 -8.41 -12.60
N ASP A 343 -5.23 -8.79 -12.86
CA ASP A 343 -4.79 -10.19 -12.80
C ASP A 343 -4.96 -10.81 -11.40
N GLN A 344 -4.96 -9.97 -10.34
CA GLN A 344 -5.26 -10.38 -8.98
C GLN A 344 -6.74 -10.17 -8.58
N GLY A 345 -7.58 -9.78 -9.52
CA GLY A 345 -9.02 -9.55 -9.29
C GLY A 345 -9.33 -8.31 -8.46
N LEU A 346 -8.42 -7.34 -8.42
CA LEU A 346 -8.67 -6.06 -7.78
C LEU A 346 -9.52 -5.15 -8.67
N THR A 347 -10.32 -4.31 -8.05
CA THR A 347 -10.84 -3.10 -8.70
C THR A 347 -9.74 -2.04 -8.70
N VAL A 348 -9.47 -1.44 -9.85
CA VAL A 348 -8.41 -0.45 -10.03
C VAL A 348 -9.01 0.91 -10.37
N ILE A 349 -8.83 1.89 -9.49
CA ILE A 349 -9.35 3.25 -9.63
C ILE A 349 -8.18 4.18 -9.97
N GLY A 350 -8.31 4.92 -11.06
CA GLY A 350 -7.32 5.90 -11.46
C GLY A 350 -7.61 7.28 -10.89
N VAL A 351 -6.55 8.04 -10.61
CA VAL A 351 -6.65 9.42 -10.13
C VAL A 351 -5.91 10.35 -11.09
N THR A 352 -6.54 11.45 -11.49
CA THR A 352 -5.87 12.46 -12.33
C THR A 352 -4.83 13.23 -11.54
N LEU A 353 -3.74 13.61 -12.22
CA LEU A 353 -2.63 14.37 -11.66
C LEU A 353 -3.06 15.82 -11.44
N GLY A 354 -2.88 16.33 -10.23
CA GLY A 354 -3.22 17.69 -9.84
C GLY A 354 -2.43 18.77 -10.60
N PRO A 355 -2.90 20.02 -10.62
CA PRO A 355 -2.16 21.14 -11.21
C PRO A 355 -0.98 21.52 -10.32
N PHE A 356 0.10 22.05 -10.90
CA PHE A 356 1.35 22.35 -10.17
C PHE A 356 2.05 23.63 -10.65
N ALA A 357 1.37 24.48 -11.45
CA ALA A 357 1.96 25.74 -11.90
C ALA A 357 2.14 26.73 -10.75
N GLY A 358 3.30 27.35 -10.70
CA GLY A 358 3.77 28.16 -9.58
C GLY A 358 4.79 27.45 -8.71
N SER A 359 4.82 26.12 -8.74
CA SER A 359 5.82 25.35 -8.01
C SER A 359 7.22 25.45 -8.64
N PHE A 360 8.24 25.14 -7.84
CA PHE A 360 9.62 25.06 -8.32
C PHE A 360 9.81 24.04 -9.46
N PHE A 361 8.99 23.00 -9.50
CA PHE A 361 9.08 21.89 -10.44
C PHE A 361 8.30 22.12 -11.74
N TYR A 362 7.61 23.26 -11.88
CA TYR A 362 6.77 23.52 -13.04
C TYR A 362 7.58 23.81 -14.30
N SER A 363 7.13 23.24 -15.41
CA SER A 363 7.51 23.63 -16.76
C SER A 363 6.32 23.50 -17.71
N ALA A 364 6.29 24.30 -18.77
CA ALA A 364 5.24 24.20 -19.80
C ALA A 364 5.27 22.84 -20.53
N ALA A 365 6.45 22.25 -20.68
CA ALA A 365 6.59 20.90 -21.23
C ALA A 365 5.99 19.86 -20.26
N GLY A 366 6.31 19.95 -18.97
CA GLY A 366 5.71 19.08 -17.93
C GLY A 366 4.19 19.21 -17.87
N GLU A 367 3.64 20.40 -17.98
CA GLU A 367 2.19 20.60 -18.05
C GLU A 367 1.57 19.90 -19.27
N THR A 368 2.24 19.91 -20.42
CA THR A 368 1.79 19.18 -21.60
C THR A 368 1.75 17.68 -21.35
N GLU A 369 2.79 17.12 -20.73
CA GLU A 369 2.84 15.70 -20.36
C GLU A 369 1.74 15.37 -19.33
N ARG A 370 1.56 16.18 -18.28
CA ARG A 370 0.50 16.01 -17.27
C ARG A 370 -0.90 15.95 -17.91
N GLN A 371 -1.20 16.89 -18.84
CA GLN A 371 -2.48 16.92 -19.54
C GLN A 371 -2.70 15.68 -20.41
N ALA A 372 -1.65 15.18 -21.07
CA ALA A 372 -1.74 13.96 -21.87
C ALA A 372 -2.01 12.72 -20.99
N VAL A 373 -1.35 12.62 -19.81
CA VAL A 373 -1.61 11.57 -18.84
C VAL A 373 -3.04 11.67 -18.29
N ASN A 374 -3.49 12.88 -17.92
CA ASN A 374 -4.85 13.11 -17.44
C ASN A 374 -5.92 12.76 -18.48
N GLN A 375 -5.65 13.06 -19.76
CA GLN A 375 -6.52 12.66 -20.88
C GLN A 375 -6.64 11.13 -20.92
N PHE A 376 -5.52 10.40 -20.84
CA PHE A 376 -5.55 8.93 -20.78
C PHE A 376 -6.34 8.41 -19.58
N ILE A 377 -6.11 8.96 -18.38
CA ILE A 377 -6.82 8.52 -17.16
C ILE A 377 -8.33 8.70 -17.34
N ARG A 378 -8.78 9.85 -17.88
CA ARG A 378 -10.21 10.15 -18.08
C ARG A 378 -10.88 9.31 -19.15
N THR A 379 -10.16 8.99 -20.24
CA THR A 379 -10.78 8.46 -21.48
C THR A 379 -10.21 7.15 -21.97
N GLY A 380 -9.17 6.62 -21.34
CA GLY A 380 -8.50 5.38 -21.74
C GLY A 380 -9.31 4.11 -21.46
N HIS A 381 -10.34 4.19 -20.61
CA HIS A 381 -11.25 3.09 -20.26
C HIS A 381 -10.56 1.81 -19.74
N LEU A 382 -9.35 1.92 -19.19
CA LEU A 382 -8.63 0.80 -18.60
C LEU A 382 -8.87 0.69 -17.09
N TYR A 383 -9.15 1.80 -16.42
CA TYR A 383 -9.54 1.82 -15.02
C TYR A 383 -11.02 1.42 -14.86
N ASP A 384 -11.36 0.75 -13.77
CA ASP A 384 -12.76 0.45 -13.42
C ASP A 384 -13.54 1.72 -13.05
N SER A 385 -12.84 2.73 -12.54
CA SER A 385 -13.39 4.04 -12.21
C SER A 385 -12.29 5.09 -12.18
N VAL A 386 -12.68 6.36 -12.21
CA VAL A 386 -11.76 7.51 -12.15
C VAL A 386 -12.21 8.48 -11.05
N LEU A 387 -11.23 9.05 -10.33
CA LEU A 387 -11.36 10.18 -9.41
C LEU A 387 -10.63 11.37 -10.03
N ASP A 388 -11.33 12.47 -10.25
CA ASP A 388 -10.76 13.63 -10.97
C ASP A 388 -10.25 14.69 -10.00
N PHE A 389 -9.10 14.43 -9.35
CA PHE A 389 -8.48 15.36 -8.40
C PHE A 389 -8.01 16.65 -9.08
N ASP A 390 -7.59 16.58 -10.35
CA ASP A 390 -7.27 17.79 -11.12
C ASP A 390 -8.46 18.75 -11.21
N GLN A 391 -9.65 18.22 -11.49
CA GLN A 391 -10.85 19.05 -11.56
C GLN A 391 -11.25 19.65 -10.21
N VAL A 392 -11.04 18.89 -9.12
CA VAL A 392 -11.37 19.34 -7.75
C VAL A 392 -10.44 20.44 -7.28
N LEU A 393 -9.16 20.29 -7.54
CA LEU A 393 -8.11 21.13 -6.96
C LEU A 393 -7.76 22.37 -7.76
N ARG A 394 -8.01 22.37 -9.09
CA ARG A 394 -7.59 23.47 -9.95
C ARG A 394 -8.38 24.75 -9.75
N ASP A 395 -7.73 25.88 -9.91
CA ASP A 395 -8.38 27.17 -10.02
C ASP A 395 -9.18 27.25 -11.35
N PRO A 396 -10.50 27.46 -11.32
CA PRO A 396 -11.31 27.57 -12.53
C PRO A 396 -10.86 28.68 -13.47
N SER A 397 -10.24 29.76 -12.95
CA SER A 397 -9.73 30.89 -13.72
C SER A 397 -8.33 30.67 -14.29
N ASN A 398 -7.57 29.76 -13.68
CA ASN A 398 -6.24 29.34 -14.14
C ASN A 398 -6.01 27.83 -13.89
N PRO A 399 -6.52 26.95 -14.78
CA PRO A 399 -6.56 25.51 -14.54
C PRO A 399 -5.22 24.78 -14.40
N THR A 400 -4.11 25.47 -14.60
CA THR A 400 -2.77 24.93 -14.37
C THR A 400 -2.28 25.11 -12.93
N GLN A 401 -3.01 25.89 -12.10
CA GLN A 401 -2.69 26.19 -10.71
C GLN A 401 -3.71 25.55 -9.75
N LEU A 402 -3.26 25.28 -8.52
CA LEU A 402 -4.15 24.98 -7.43
C LEU A 402 -5.06 26.19 -7.13
N LEU A 403 -6.31 25.91 -6.75
CA LEU A 403 -7.17 26.95 -6.19
C LEU A 403 -6.49 27.50 -4.92
N PRO A 404 -6.30 28.83 -4.77
CA PRO A 404 -5.57 29.38 -3.63
C PRO A 404 -6.08 28.96 -2.26
N ALA A 405 -7.38 28.66 -2.14
CA ALA A 405 -7.97 28.15 -0.89
C ALA A 405 -7.53 26.71 -0.55
N TYR A 406 -7.02 25.96 -1.52
CA TYR A 406 -6.59 24.56 -1.37
C TYR A 406 -5.08 24.38 -1.38
N ASP A 407 -4.33 25.44 -1.66
CA ASP A 407 -2.88 25.42 -1.78
C ASP A 407 -2.22 25.47 -0.38
N SER A 408 -1.27 24.59 -0.11
CA SER A 408 -0.45 24.65 1.12
C SER A 408 0.58 25.78 1.12
N GLY A 409 0.77 26.42 -0.04
CA GLY A 409 1.72 27.52 -0.26
C GLY A 409 2.94 27.12 -1.10
N ASP A 410 3.07 25.86 -1.49
CA ASP A 410 4.12 25.36 -2.38
C ASP A 410 3.67 25.14 -3.82
N HIS A 411 2.38 25.33 -4.09
CA HIS A 411 1.73 25.25 -5.40
C HIS A 411 1.69 23.82 -6.01
N VAL A 412 1.87 22.79 -5.18
CA VAL A 412 1.78 21.36 -5.55
C VAL A 412 0.86 20.61 -4.61
N HIS A 413 1.05 20.80 -3.29
CA HIS A 413 0.35 20.02 -2.28
C HIS A 413 -0.89 20.73 -1.79
N PRO A 414 -2.01 19.99 -1.65
CA PRO A 414 -3.19 20.53 -1.00
C PRO A 414 -2.93 20.81 0.49
N ASN A 415 -3.62 21.81 1.04
CA ASN A 415 -3.79 21.98 2.48
C ASN A 415 -4.98 21.13 2.98
N ASP A 416 -5.33 21.21 4.28
CA ASP A 416 -6.44 20.44 4.87
C ASP A 416 -7.76 20.67 4.13
N ALA A 417 -8.05 21.91 3.70
CA ALA A 417 -9.25 22.22 2.93
C ALA A 417 -9.25 21.55 1.55
N GLY A 418 -8.09 21.49 0.89
CA GLY A 418 -7.90 20.79 -0.38
C GLY A 418 -8.07 19.28 -0.22
N TYR A 419 -7.51 18.69 0.83
CA TYR A 419 -7.67 17.25 1.13
C TYR A 419 -9.14 16.91 1.47
N GLN A 420 -9.82 17.77 2.21
CA GLN A 420 -11.26 17.62 2.49
C GLN A 420 -12.07 17.68 1.18
N ALA A 421 -11.77 18.66 0.30
CA ALA A 421 -12.44 18.77 -1.00
C ALA A 421 -12.24 17.53 -1.87
N ILE A 422 -11.01 16.96 -1.90
CA ILE A 422 -10.74 15.68 -2.54
C ILE A 422 -11.65 14.60 -1.96
N ALA A 423 -11.58 14.39 -0.66
CA ALA A 423 -12.36 13.35 -0.01
C ALA A 423 -13.86 13.51 -0.27
N ASP A 424 -14.40 14.74 -0.20
CA ASP A 424 -15.82 15.03 -0.41
C ASP A 424 -16.29 14.79 -1.85
N SER A 425 -15.40 14.94 -2.83
CA SER A 425 -15.69 14.69 -4.23
C SER A 425 -15.90 13.20 -4.56
N ILE A 426 -15.41 12.31 -3.71
CA ILE A 426 -15.45 10.86 -3.96
C ILE A 426 -16.85 10.32 -3.74
N ASP A 427 -17.41 9.72 -4.80
CA ASP A 427 -18.68 9.01 -4.72
C ASP A 427 -18.50 7.67 -3.96
N LEU A 428 -19.04 7.64 -2.73
CA LEU A 428 -18.92 6.48 -1.85
C LEU A 428 -19.63 5.22 -2.38
N THR A 429 -20.55 5.35 -3.33
CA THR A 429 -21.24 4.19 -3.92
C THR A 429 -20.31 3.26 -4.69
N LYS A 430 -19.16 3.78 -5.16
CA LYS A 430 -18.10 3.00 -5.80
C LYS A 430 -17.52 1.90 -4.90
N PHE A 431 -17.70 2.01 -3.58
CA PHE A 431 -17.15 1.11 -2.56
C PHE A 431 -18.16 0.15 -1.94
N LEU A 432 -19.44 0.20 -2.37
CA LEU A 432 -20.54 -0.59 -1.79
C LEU A 432 -20.36 -2.11 -1.84
N PHE A 433 -19.62 -2.62 -2.83
CA PHE A 433 -19.53 -4.06 -3.06
C PHE A 433 -18.24 -4.69 -2.51
N PHE A 434 -17.37 -3.93 -1.93
CA PHE A 434 -16.11 -4.46 -1.39
C PHE A 434 -16.27 -5.17 -0.04
N GLY A 435 -17.37 -4.95 0.67
CA GLY A 435 -17.71 -5.64 1.92
C GLY A 435 -18.44 -6.97 1.77
N LEU A 436 -18.87 -7.36 0.55
CA LEU A 436 -19.61 -8.60 0.34
C LEU A 436 -18.68 -9.69 -0.22
N PRO A 437 -18.73 -10.94 0.30
CA PRO A 437 -18.04 -12.05 -0.32
C PRO A 437 -18.64 -12.29 -1.73
N ARG A 438 -17.80 -12.31 -2.76
CA ARG A 438 -18.20 -12.72 -4.11
C ARG A 438 -18.39 -14.22 -4.19
#